data_919900e814dfd0d60b6cc370569575de
#
_entry.id   919900e814dfd0d60b6cc370569575de
#
_cell.length_a   1.000
_cell.length_b   1.000
_cell.length_c   1.000
_cell.angle_alpha   90.00
_cell.angle_beta   90.00
_cell.angle_gamma   90.00
#
_symmetry.space_group_name_H-M   'P 1'
#
loop_
_entity.id
_entity.type
_entity.pdbx_description
1 polymer ?
#
loop_
_entity_poly.entity_id
_entity_poly.type
_entity_poly.pdbx_seq_one_letter_code
_entity_poly.pdbx_strand_id
1 'polypeptide(L)'
;MWWGEIAEQQYGLVSWAQGLEAVGKTRLWSDIRAGRLVRDLPATYVVAGAPWSKRRDLMAACLASDGAVSMRSAAWLEGFPVTSLRTEITTTSDKRVRLPGVKAHRSTYLPPEHLTIIDGIPVTTPARTAVDISACFGDDTLTDILSEAERKKLFTFAEVATVLTDVRRRGRRRVAHLAPVLDYLMGADRGDSEGEDWAARTLRAAGLGGFQRNVWLVANGLRFCVDILYMPHKVVVEYDGYDAHGRLRTAFDGDRDKLAELELAGYLVIPATSKTTRTVLVDRVKRALDQRRPTSGH
;
A
#
# COMPACT_ATOMS: atom_id res chain seq x y z
N MET A 1 -9.21 -35.52 -14.15
CA MET A 1 -8.35 -35.11 -12.99
C MET A 1 -9.11 -35.55 -11.75
N TRP A 2 -8.47 -36.27 -10.82
CA TRP A 2 -9.11 -36.66 -9.55
C TRP A 2 -9.08 -35.47 -8.58
N TRP A 3 -10.07 -35.36 -7.66
CA TRP A 3 -10.14 -34.22 -6.76
C TRP A 3 -8.88 -34.03 -5.88
N GLY A 4 -8.11 -35.08 -5.60
CA GLY A 4 -6.84 -35.00 -4.89
C GLY A 4 -5.79 -34.19 -5.65
N GLU A 5 -5.66 -34.37 -6.95
CA GLU A 5 -4.75 -33.59 -7.80
C GLU A 5 -5.14 -32.12 -7.85
N ILE A 6 -6.46 -31.83 -7.82
CA ILE A 6 -6.97 -30.46 -7.72
C ILE A 6 -6.60 -29.86 -6.36
N ALA A 7 -6.81 -30.63 -5.29
CA ALA A 7 -6.52 -30.20 -3.93
C ALA A 7 -5.02 -29.90 -3.71
N GLU A 8 -4.12 -30.68 -4.28
CA GLU A 8 -2.67 -30.43 -4.22
C GLU A 8 -2.29 -29.06 -4.79
N GLN A 9 -2.95 -28.63 -5.84
CA GLN A 9 -2.72 -27.33 -6.48
C GLN A 9 -3.42 -26.16 -5.76
N GLN A 10 -4.34 -26.46 -4.81
CA GLN A 10 -5.20 -25.49 -4.13
C GLN A 10 -5.08 -25.54 -2.60
N TYR A 11 -3.88 -25.80 -2.09
CA TYR A 11 -3.63 -25.82 -0.62
C TYR A 11 -4.48 -26.85 0.15
N GLY A 12 -4.78 -27.97 -0.48
CA GLY A 12 -5.64 -29.00 0.09
C GLY A 12 -7.14 -28.74 -0.07
N LEU A 13 -7.54 -27.77 -0.88
CA LEU A 13 -8.94 -27.39 -1.05
C LEU A 13 -9.53 -27.93 -2.36
N VAL A 14 -10.83 -28.20 -2.33
CA VAL A 14 -11.62 -28.50 -3.52
C VAL A 14 -13.02 -27.88 -3.38
N SER A 15 -13.51 -27.24 -4.42
CA SER A 15 -14.90 -26.77 -4.42
C SER A 15 -15.87 -27.93 -4.71
N TRP A 16 -17.13 -27.76 -4.32
CA TRP A 16 -18.18 -28.71 -4.66
C TRP A 16 -18.28 -28.96 -6.17
N ALA A 17 -18.20 -27.91 -6.97
CA ALA A 17 -18.29 -28.01 -8.43
C ALA A 17 -17.11 -28.84 -9.01
N GLN A 18 -15.88 -28.52 -8.58
CA GLN A 18 -14.69 -29.27 -8.99
C GLN A 18 -14.75 -30.75 -8.57
N GLY A 19 -15.16 -31.00 -7.32
CA GLY A 19 -15.32 -32.39 -6.83
C GLY A 19 -16.42 -33.14 -7.57
N LEU A 20 -17.53 -32.49 -7.90
CA LEU A 20 -18.62 -33.07 -8.68
C LEU A 20 -18.16 -33.45 -10.10
N GLU A 21 -17.44 -32.56 -10.75
CA GLU A 21 -16.87 -32.78 -12.09
C GLU A 21 -15.83 -33.91 -12.08
N ALA A 22 -14.95 -33.94 -11.08
CA ALA A 22 -13.86 -34.88 -10.99
C ALA A 22 -14.29 -36.31 -10.72
N VAL A 23 -15.24 -36.55 -9.81
CA VAL A 23 -15.57 -37.90 -9.32
C VAL A 23 -17.07 -38.22 -9.30
N GLY A 24 -17.91 -37.30 -9.68
CA GLY A 24 -19.37 -37.43 -9.64
C GLY A 24 -19.95 -37.35 -8.22
N LYS A 25 -21.27 -37.17 -8.16
CA LYS A 25 -22.00 -36.86 -6.91
C LYS A 25 -21.88 -37.99 -5.86
N THR A 26 -22.06 -39.23 -6.27
CA THR A 26 -22.08 -40.39 -5.33
C THR A 26 -20.73 -40.56 -4.65
N ARG A 27 -19.63 -40.47 -5.40
CA ARG A 27 -18.30 -40.64 -4.87
C ARG A 27 -17.93 -39.45 -3.96
N LEU A 28 -18.24 -38.24 -4.39
CA LEU A 28 -17.96 -37.05 -3.61
C LEU A 28 -18.68 -37.07 -2.23
N TRP A 29 -19.95 -37.47 -2.20
CA TRP A 29 -20.68 -37.68 -0.95
C TRP A 29 -20.09 -38.77 -0.07
N SER A 30 -19.60 -39.88 -0.69
CA SER A 30 -18.92 -40.96 0.05
C SER A 30 -17.64 -40.43 0.72
N ASP A 31 -16.85 -39.61 0.01
CA ASP A 31 -15.59 -39.05 0.52
C ASP A 31 -15.84 -38.04 1.66
N ILE A 32 -16.89 -37.23 1.56
CA ILE A 32 -17.32 -36.34 2.63
C ILE A 32 -17.80 -37.11 3.87
N ARG A 33 -18.67 -38.10 3.69
CA ARG A 33 -19.17 -38.94 4.81
C ARG A 33 -18.05 -39.74 5.49
N ALA A 34 -17.05 -40.16 4.75
CA ALA A 34 -15.90 -40.87 5.27
C ALA A 34 -14.87 -39.93 5.95
N GLY A 35 -15.15 -38.63 6.00
CA GLY A 35 -14.27 -37.66 6.60
C GLY A 35 -12.98 -37.38 5.82
N ARG A 36 -12.84 -37.85 4.56
CA ARG A 36 -11.69 -37.53 3.70
C ARG A 36 -11.70 -36.09 3.24
N LEU A 37 -12.90 -35.55 3.04
CA LEU A 37 -13.14 -34.11 2.77
C LEU A 37 -13.99 -33.53 3.88
N VAL A 38 -13.48 -32.49 4.51
CA VAL A 38 -14.14 -31.75 5.61
C VAL A 38 -14.60 -30.39 5.08
N ARG A 39 -15.82 -30.00 5.42
CA ARG A 39 -16.35 -28.70 5.00
C ARG A 39 -15.56 -27.56 5.67
N ASP A 40 -14.99 -26.67 4.87
CA ASP A 40 -14.25 -25.49 5.32
C ASP A 40 -15.13 -24.24 5.23
N LEU A 41 -15.60 -23.91 4.01
CA LEU A 41 -16.57 -22.84 3.74
C LEU A 41 -17.78 -23.38 2.95
N PRO A 42 -18.84 -22.59 2.73
CA PRO A 42 -19.94 -22.99 1.86
C PRO A 42 -19.44 -23.50 0.51
N ALA A 43 -19.88 -24.71 0.11
CA ALA A 43 -19.47 -25.38 -1.12
C ALA A 43 -17.95 -25.54 -1.32
N THR A 44 -17.15 -25.46 -0.26
CA THR A 44 -15.68 -25.64 -0.30
C THR A 44 -15.27 -26.61 0.80
N TYR A 45 -14.40 -27.55 0.44
CA TYR A 45 -13.96 -28.64 1.32
C TYR A 45 -12.44 -28.67 1.37
N VAL A 46 -11.91 -29.06 2.52
CA VAL A 46 -10.48 -29.27 2.73
C VAL A 46 -10.21 -30.78 2.91
N VAL A 47 -9.13 -31.28 2.35
CA VAL A 47 -8.63 -32.62 2.57
C VAL A 47 -8.28 -32.80 4.04
N ALA A 48 -8.76 -33.87 4.68
CA ALA A 48 -8.45 -34.15 6.07
C ALA A 48 -6.94 -34.22 6.29
N GLY A 49 -6.46 -33.49 7.30
CA GLY A 49 -5.02 -33.40 7.62
C GLY A 49 -4.24 -32.37 6.78
N ALA A 50 -4.83 -31.69 5.81
CA ALA A 50 -4.14 -30.62 5.08
C ALA A 50 -3.74 -29.50 6.05
N PRO A 51 -2.47 -29.01 5.97
CA PRO A 51 -1.98 -28.00 6.89
C PRO A 51 -2.72 -26.67 6.71
N TRP A 52 -2.90 -25.96 7.81
CA TRP A 52 -3.43 -24.59 7.75
C TRP A 52 -2.36 -23.65 7.23
N SER A 53 -2.78 -22.68 6.41
CA SER A 53 -1.99 -21.54 6.02
C SER A 53 -2.90 -20.36 5.67
N LYS A 54 -2.38 -19.14 5.79
CA LYS A 54 -3.13 -17.95 5.35
C LYS A 54 -3.48 -18.00 3.86
N ARG A 55 -2.60 -18.56 3.02
CA ARG A 55 -2.88 -18.76 1.59
C ARG A 55 -4.05 -19.72 1.37
N ARG A 56 -4.18 -20.78 2.18
CA ARG A 56 -5.35 -21.66 2.15
C ARG A 56 -6.65 -20.91 2.44
N ASP A 57 -6.68 -20.05 3.45
CA ASP A 57 -7.87 -19.26 3.76
C ASP A 57 -8.25 -18.29 2.63
N LEU A 58 -7.26 -17.69 1.96
CA LEU A 58 -7.49 -16.84 0.78
C LEU A 58 -8.08 -17.65 -0.38
N MET A 59 -7.51 -18.82 -0.69
CA MET A 59 -8.01 -19.70 -1.73
C MET A 59 -9.43 -20.19 -1.41
N ALA A 60 -9.70 -20.61 -0.16
CA ALA A 60 -11.02 -21.05 0.27
C ALA A 60 -12.09 -19.95 0.07
N ALA A 61 -11.75 -18.69 0.39
CA ALA A 61 -12.65 -17.57 0.19
C ALA A 61 -12.95 -17.33 -1.31
N CYS A 62 -11.96 -17.46 -2.18
CA CYS A 62 -12.15 -17.34 -3.62
C CYS A 62 -13.05 -18.46 -4.15
N LEU A 63 -12.77 -19.73 -3.80
CA LEU A 63 -13.57 -20.89 -4.23
C LEU A 63 -15.03 -20.82 -3.74
N ALA A 64 -15.27 -20.29 -2.54
CA ALA A 64 -16.59 -20.18 -1.95
C ALA A 64 -17.44 -19.00 -2.48
N SER A 65 -16.83 -18.04 -3.17
CA SER A 65 -17.49 -16.78 -3.54
C SER A 65 -17.42 -16.45 -5.03
N ASP A 66 -16.65 -17.18 -5.78
CA ASP A 66 -16.29 -16.84 -7.17
C ASP A 66 -15.72 -15.39 -7.25
N GLY A 67 -14.95 -15.00 -6.23
CA GLY A 67 -14.32 -13.70 -6.09
C GLY A 67 -12.80 -13.78 -6.17
N ALA A 68 -12.14 -12.63 -6.10
CA ALA A 68 -10.69 -12.51 -6.05
C ALA A 68 -10.24 -11.88 -4.73
N VAL A 69 -9.08 -12.28 -4.23
CA VAL A 69 -8.42 -11.64 -3.10
C VAL A 69 -8.18 -10.16 -3.42
N SER A 70 -8.45 -9.28 -2.47
CA SER A 70 -8.42 -7.82 -2.70
C SER A 70 -8.02 -7.07 -1.43
N MET A 71 -7.97 -5.75 -1.51
CA MET A 71 -7.73 -4.86 -0.37
C MET A 71 -6.41 -5.21 0.36
N ARG A 72 -6.42 -5.21 1.70
CA ARG A 72 -5.23 -5.52 2.51
C ARG A 72 -4.75 -6.97 2.34
N SER A 73 -5.64 -7.89 1.99
CA SER A 73 -5.25 -9.29 1.74
C SER A 73 -4.47 -9.43 0.44
N ALA A 74 -4.87 -8.73 -0.63
CA ALA A 74 -4.11 -8.64 -1.87
C ALA A 74 -2.76 -7.95 -1.64
N ALA A 75 -2.77 -6.79 -0.98
CA ALA A 75 -1.56 -6.06 -0.64
C ALA A 75 -0.54 -6.93 0.12
N TRP A 76 -1.00 -7.72 1.11
CA TRP A 76 -0.15 -8.66 1.82
C TRP A 76 0.40 -9.76 0.89
N LEU A 77 -0.44 -10.34 0.03
CA LEU A 77 -0.05 -11.44 -0.87
C LEU A 77 0.96 -10.97 -1.92
N GLU A 78 0.83 -9.73 -2.38
CA GLU A 78 1.68 -9.08 -3.39
C GLU A 78 2.99 -8.51 -2.80
N GLY A 79 3.13 -8.47 -1.47
CA GLY A 79 4.35 -7.99 -0.81
C GLY A 79 4.39 -6.48 -0.54
N PHE A 80 3.24 -5.79 -0.54
CA PHE A 80 3.16 -4.43 -0.01
C PHE A 80 3.53 -4.40 1.47
N PRO A 81 4.02 -3.27 2.01
CA PRO A 81 4.33 -3.13 3.44
C PRO A 81 3.06 -2.97 4.28
N VAL A 82 2.13 -3.90 4.14
CA VAL A 82 0.81 -3.87 4.78
C VAL A 82 0.56 -5.17 5.53
N THR A 83 0.09 -5.07 6.76
CA THR A 83 -0.41 -6.23 7.51
C THR A 83 -1.88 -6.49 7.18
N SER A 84 -2.23 -7.76 6.97
CA SER A 84 -3.61 -8.19 6.77
C SER A 84 -4.01 -9.15 7.90
N LEU A 85 -4.97 -8.74 8.71
CA LEU A 85 -5.50 -9.53 9.82
C LEU A 85 -6.73 -10.36 9.45
N ARG A 86 -7.39 -10.03 8.34
CA ARG A 86 -8.61 -10.67 7.86
C ARG A 86 -8.47 -11.08 6.41
N THR A 87 -9.21 -12.08 6.00
CA THR A 87 -9.37 -12.44 4.59
C THR A 87 -10.33 -11.44 3.93
N GLU A 88 -9.87 -10.71 2.93
CA GLU A 88 -10.67 -9.76 2.17
C GLU A 88 -10.70 -10.15 0.69
N ILE A 89 -11.90 -10.19 0.12
CA ILE A 89 -12.14 -10.51 -1.29
C ILE A 89 -13.02 -9.46 -1.93
N THR A 90 -12.95 -9.33 -3.25
CA THR A 90 -13.92 -8.59 -4.05
C THR A 90 -14.62 -9.52 -5.01
N THR A 91 -15.94 -9.40 -5.13
CA THR A 91 -16.78 -10.14 -6.06
C THR A 91 -17.69 -9.19 -6.85
N THR A 92 -18.03 -9.58 -8.07
CA THR A 92 -19.03 -8.90 -8.92
C THR A 92 -20.43 -9.46 -8.74
N SER A 93 -20.59 -10.53 -7.92
CA SER A 93 -21.88 -11.17 -7.68
C SER A 93 -22.93 -10.18 -7.13
N ASP A 94 -24.13 -10.23 -7.67
CA ASP A 94 -25.27 -9.45 -7.20
C ASP A 94 -25.80 -9.96 -5.85
N LYS A 95 -25.50 -11.19 -5.52
CA LYS A 95 -25.86 -11.78 -4.21
C LYS A 95 -24.87 -11.33 -3.16
N ARG A 96 -25.39 -10.99 -1.98
CA ARG A 96 -24.56 -10.65 -0.83
C ARG A 96 -23.81 -11.90 -0.35
N VAL A 97 -22.50 -11.92 -0.58
CA VAL A 97 -21.62 -12.98 -0.07
C VAL A 97 -21.41 -12.79 1.43
N ARG A 98 -21.69 -13.84 2.21
CA ARG A 98 -21.47 -13.90 3.67
C ARG A 98 -20.71 -15.18 3.98
N LEU A 99 -19.42 -15.06 4.27
CA LEU A 99 -18.54 -16.17 4.62
C LEU A 99 -17.94 -15.93 6.01
N PRO A 100 -17.89 -16.93 6.89
CA PRO A 100 -17.24 -16.82 8.19
C PRO A 100 -15.80 -16.38 8.06
N GLY A 101 -15.36 -15.38 8.84
CA GLY A 101 -13.98 -14.89 8.82
C GLY A 101 -13.55 -14.08 7.59
N VAL A 102 -14.42 -13.93 6.58
CA VAL A 102 -14.13 -13.27 5.32
C VAL A 102 -14.90 -11.95 5.21
N LYS A 103 -14.23 -10.89 4.85
CA LYS A 103 -14.84 -9.61 4.48
C LYS A 103 -14.97 -9.54 2.96
N ALA A 104 -16.20 -9.71 2.48
CA ALA A 104 -16.52 -9.60 1.07
C ALA A 104 -16.85 -8.13 0.71
N HIS A 105 -16.13 -7.61 -0.26
CA HIS A 105 -16.42 -6.34 -0.91
C HIS A 105 -17.17 -6.61 -2.23
N ARG A 106 -18.12 -5.75 -2.55
CA ARG A 106 -18.82 -5.82 -3.84
C ARG A 106 -18.29 -4.73 -4.76
N SER A 107 -17.98 -5.10 -5.99
CA SER A 107 -17.64 -4.17 -7.06
C SER A 107 -18.54 -4.42 -8.26
N THR A 108 -19.08 -3.37 -8.84
CA THR A 108 -19.77 -3.44 -10.14
C THR A 108 -18.78 -3.42 -11.31
N TYR A 109 -17.51 -3.19 -11.01
CA TYR A 109 -16.44 -3.13 -12.00
C TYR A 109 -15.17 -3.81 -11.49
N LEU A 110 -14.92 -5.00 -11.98
CA LEU A 110 -13.72 -5.80 -11.74
C LEU A 110 -13.41 -6.59 -13.02
N PRO A 111 -12.88 -5.92 -14.05
CA PRO A 111 -12.62 -6.55 -15.34
C PRO A 111 -11.38 -7.45 -15.25
N PRO A 112 -11.19 -8.40 -16.18
CA PRO A 112 -10.08 -9.36 -16.17
C PRO A 112 -8.69 -8.71 -16.09
N GLU A 113 -8.50 -7.56 -16.72
CA GLU A 113 -7.24 -6.79 -16.69
C GLU A 113 -6.88 -6.25 -15.30
N HIS A 114 -7.84 -6.21 -14.36
CA HIS A 114 -7.60 -5.86 -12.97
C HIS A 114 -7.36 -7.09 -12.08
N LEU A 115 -7.26 -8.28 -12.67
CA LEU A 115 -7.04 -9.54 -11.97
C LEU A 115 -5.76 -10.21 -12.44
N THR A 116 -5.14 -10.94 -11.53
CA THR A 116 -3.99 -11.82 -11.79
C THR A 116 -4.08 -13.04 -10.91
N ILE A 117 -3.11 -13.94 -11.02
CA ILE A 117 -3.00 -15.15 -10.21
C ILE A 117 -1.63 -15.16 -9.53
N ILE A 118 -1.62 -15.34 -8.22
CA ILE A 118 -0.40 -15.53 -7.43
C ILE A 118 -0.51 -16.88 -6.73
N ASP A 119 0.42 -17.79 -6.99
CA ASP A 119 0.46 -19.13 -6.41
C ASP A 119 -0.90 -19.87 -6.55
N GLY A 120 -1.57 -19.72 -7.70
CA GLY A 120 -2.88 -20.30 -7.98
C GLY A 120 -4.07 -19.52 -7.42
N ILE A 121 -3.86 -18.47 -6.61
CA ILE A 121 -4.91 -17.69 -5.96
C ILE A 121 -5.31 -16.52 -6.87
N PRO A 122 -6.59 -16.37 -7.26
CA PRO A 122 -7.07 -15.17 -7.94
C PRO A 122 -6.95 -13.94 -7.03
N VAL A 123 -6.34 -12.88 -7.54
CA VAL A 123 -6.06 -11.65 -6.78
C VAL A 123 -6.16 -10.43 -7.69
N THR A 124 -6.46 -9.26 -7.12
CA THR A 124 -6.38 -7.99 -7.86
C THR A 124 -4.93 -7.73 -8.29
N THR A 125 -4.71 -7.06 -9.43
CA THR A 125 -3.36 -6.63 -9.83
C THR A 125 -2.79 -5.62 -8.82
N PRO A 126 -1.46 -5.50 -8.69
CA PRO A 126 -0.86 -4.55 -7.74
C PRO A 126 -1.34 -3.11 -7.94
N ALA A 127 -1.50 -2.64 -9.18
CA ALA A 127 -2.04 -1.32 -9.46
C ALA A 127 -3.50 -1.19 -9.00
N ARG A 128 -4.33 -2.24 -9.19
CA ARG A 128 -5.70 -2.25 -8.68
C ARG A 128 -5.74 -2.34 -7.15
N THR A 129 -4.89 -3.11 -6.55
CA THR A 129 -4.74 -3.22 -5.08
C THR A 129 -4.36 -1.87 -4.47
N ALA A 130 -3.43 -1.12 -5.08
CA ALA A 130 -3.06 0.24 -4.67
C ALA A 130 -4.29 1.17 -4.63
N VAL A 131 -5.12 1.14 -5.68
CA VAL A 131 -6.38 1.91 -5.72
C VAL A 131 -7.36 1.46 -4.63
N ASP A 132 -7.53 0.15 -4.43
CA ASP A 132 -8.50 -0.37 -3.47
C ASP A 132 -8.09 -0.07 -2.02
N ILE A 133 -6.80 -0.22 -1.66
CA ILE A 133 -6.33 0.05 -0.28
C ILE A 133 -6.29 1.53 0.06
N SER A 134 -6.32 2.43 -0.92
CA SER A 134 -6.36 3.87 -0.65
C SER A 134 -7.50 4.24 0.30
N ALA A 135 -8.65 3.59 0.19
CA ALA A 135 -9.78 3.80 1.10
C ALA A 135 -9.54 3.34 2.56
N CYS A 136 -8.41 2.69 2.84
CA CYS A 136 -8.08 2.11 4.15
C CYS A 136 -7.06 2.91 4.95
N PHE A 137 -6.39 3.89 4.33
CA PHE A 137 -5.28 4.63 4.92
C PHE A 137 -5.45 6.13 4.70
N GLY A 138 -4.90 6.95 5.59
CA GLY A 138 -4.73 8.38 5.38
C GLY A 138 -3.56 8.66 4.41
N ASP A 139 -3.50 9.89 3.90
CA ASP A 139 -2.63 10.28 2.79
C ASP A 139 -1.13 10.01 3.08
N ASP A 140 -0.64 10.35 4.28
CA ASP A 140 0.76 10.14 4.65
C ASP A 140 1.13 8.64 4.65
N THR A 141 0.32 7.81 5.32
CA THR A 141 0.53 6.36 5.38
C THR A 141 0.40 5.73 3.99
N LEU A 142 -0.55 6.21 3.19
CA LEU A 142 -0.75 5.74 1.82
C LEU A 142 0.45 6.10 0.94
N THR A 143 0.98 7.31 1.07
CA THR A 143 2.19 7.76 0.39
C THR A 143 3.38 6.84 0.69
N ASP A 144 3.62 6.54 1.97
CA ASP A 144 4.69 5.63 2.40
C ASP A 144 4.52 4.21 1.81
N ILE A 145 3.29 3.68 1.85
CA ILE A 145 2.98 2.35 1.31
C ILE A 145 3.22 2.29 -0.19
N LEU A 146 2.72 3.28 -0.94
CA LEU A 146 2.81 3.29 -2.39
C LEU A 146 4.25 3.53 -2.88
N SER A 147 4.99 4.41 -2.21
CA SER A 147 6.42 4.65 -2.49
C SER A 147 7.25 3.37 -2.31
N GLU A 148 7.05 2.66 -1.20
CA GLU A 148 7.77 1.40 -0.94
C GLU A 148 7.37 0.30 -1.92
N ALA A 149 6.09 0.19 -2.28
CA ALA A 149 5.60 -0.80 -3.23
C ALA A 149 6.15 -0.54 -4.65
N GLU A 150 6.22 0.73 -5.07
CA GLU A 150 6.81 1.10 -6.35
C GLU A 150 8.34 0.86 -6.37
N ARG A 151 9.04 1.18 -5.28
CA ARG A 151 10.46 0.86 -5.11
C ARG A 151 10.73 -0.65 -5.26
N LYS A 152 9.82 -1.49 -4.79
CA LYS A 152 9.83 -2.96 -4.99
C LYS A 152 9.41 -3.37 -6.41
N LYS A 153 9.09 -2.42 -7.29
CA LYS A 153 8.65 -2.67 -8.67
C LYS A 153 7.37 -3.50 -8.78
N LEU A 154 6.45 -3.36 -7.82
CA LEU A 154 5.16 -4.05 -7.86
C LEU A 154 4.24 -3.43 -8.93
N PHE A 155 4.35 -2.13 -9.16
CA PHE A 155 3.64 -1.36 -10.19
C PHE A 155 4.43 -0.09 -10.52
N THR A 156 3.97 0.66 -11.51
CA THR A 156 4.34 2.06 -11.77
C THR A 156 3.20 2.98 -11.36
N PHE A 157 3.47 4.21 -10.93
CA PHE A 157 2.40 5.17 -10.61
C PHE A 157 1.50 5.48 -11.81
N ALA A 158 2.02 5.40 -13.04
CA ALA A 158 1.23 5.55 -14.26
C ALA A 158 0.17 4.44 -14.41
N GLU A 159 0.50 3.19 -14.08
CA GLU A 159 -0.47 2.08 -14.05
C GLU A 159 -1.55 2.33 -13.00
N VAL A 160 -1.18 2.78 -11.80
CA VAL A 160 -2.15 3.10 -10.73
C VAL A 160 -3.07 4.24 -11.17
N ALA A 161 -2.55 5.29 -11.81
CA ALA A 161 -3.35 6.41 -12.34
C ALA A 161 -4.33 5.97 -13.42
N THR A 162 -3.92 5.03 -14.28
CA THR A 162 -4.79 4.42 -15.30
C THR A 162 -5.96 3.69 -14.65
N VAL A 163 -5.65 2.78 -13.72
CA VAL A 163 -6.68 2.01 -12.98
C VAL A 163 -7.60 2.95 -12.17
N LEU A 164 -7.04 3.99 -11.54
CA LEU A 164 -7.82 4.99 -10.79
C LEU A 164 -8.84 5.69 -11.71
N THR A 165 -8.42 6.06 -12.92
CA THR A 165 -9.27 6.71 -13.92
C THR A 165 -10.44 5.79 -14.31
N ASP A 166 -10.18 4.52 -14.57
CA ASP A 166 -11.19 3.53 -14.92
C ASP A 166 -12.21 3.31 -13.80
N VAL A 167 -11.71 3.16 -12.57
CA VAL A 167 -12.54 2.95 -11.39
C VAL A 167 -13.41 4.18 -11.08
N ARG A 168 -12.86 5.41 -11.24
CA ARG A 168 -13.61 6.67 -11.02
C ARG A 168 -14.73 6.87 -12.04
N ARG A 169 -14.51 6.58 -13.31
CA ARG A 169 -15.54 6.64 -14.37
C ARG A 169 -16.76 5.79 -14.06
N ARG A 170 -16.59 4.74 -13.25
CA ARG A 170 -17.66 3.81 -12.82
C ARG A 170 -18.28 4.17 -11.45
N GLY A 171 -18.05 5.39 -10.94
CA GLY A 171 -18.77 5.95 -9.78
C GLY A 171 -18.20 5.63 -8.40
N ARG A 172 -17.01 5.10 -8.28
CA ARG A 172 -16.36 4.89 -6.96
C ARG A 172 -15.83 6.21 -6.38
N ARG A 173 -16.55 6.79 -5.43
CA ARG A 173 -16.20 8.09 -4.79
C ARG A 173 -15.11 8.00 -3.72
N ARG A 174 -14.93 6.85 -3.06
CA ARG A 174 -14.00 6.68 -1.93
C ARG A 174 -12.52 6.68 -2.29
N VAL A 175 -12.19 6.70 -3.57
CA VAL A 175 -10.81 6.74 -4.07
C VAL A 175 -10.39 8.14 -4.57
N ALA A 176 -11.21 9.16 -4.32
CA ALA A 176 -10.95 10.51 -4.85
C ALA A 176 -9.67 11.13 -4.29
N HIS A 177 -9.34 10.84 -3.01
CA HIS A 177 -8.14 11.34 -2.33
C HIS A 177 -6.83 10.72 -2.86
N LEU A 178 -6.89 9.59 -3.57
CA LEU A 178 -5.70 8.98 -4.16
C LEU A 178 -5.10 9.84 -5.30
N ALA A 179 -5.91 10.63 -6.01
CA ALA A 179 -5.38 11.45 -7.11
C ALA A 179 -4.35 12.48 -6.63
N PRO A 180 -4.60 13.30 -5.58
CA PRO A 180 -3.57 14.19 -5.05
C PRO A 180 -2.30 13.47 -4.57
N VAL A 181 -2.45 12.27 -3.97
CA VAL A 181 -1.30 11.46 -3.53
C VAL A 181 -0.47 10.99 -4.74
N LEU A 182 -1.13 10.55 -5.82
CA LEU A 182 -0.42 10.16 -7.04
C LEU A 182 0.21 11.34 -7.76
N ASP A 183 -0.48 12.48 -7.84
CA ASP A 183 0.08 13.71 -8.42
C ASP A 183 1.35 14.12 -7.68
N TYR A 184 1.34 14.04 -6.35
CA TYR A 184 2.51 14.25 -5.52
C TYR A 184 3.62 13.23 -5.84
N LEU A 185 3.32 11.92 -5.82
CA LEU A 185 4.30 10.85 -6.04
C LEU A 185 4.88 10.85 -7.46
N MET A 186 4.12 11.29 -8.47
CA MET A 186 4.60 11.44 -9.85
C MET A 186 5.38 12.73 -10.07
N GLY A 187 5.06 13.79 -9.32
CA GLY A 187 5.73 15.08 -9.37
C GLY A 187 6.96 15.20 -8.47
N ALA A 188 7.06 14.31 -7.47
CA ALA A 188 8.24 14.24 -6.62
C ALA A 188 9.43 13.77 -7.44
N ASP A 189 10.43 14.62 -7.58
CA ASP A 189 11.69 14.29 -8.24
C ASP A 189 12.37 13.15 -7.47
N ARG A 190 12.43 11.97 -8.09
CA ARG A 190 12.71 10.67 -7.42
C ARG A 190 14.17 10.47 -6.98
N GLY A 191 14.93 11.54 -6.85
CA GLY A 191 16.35 11.48 -6.52
C GLY A 191 16.69 11.02 -5.11
N ASP A 192 15.80 11.19 -4.13
CA ASP A 192 16.21 11.17 -2.72
C ASP A 192 15.28 10.46 -1.73
N SER A 193 14.29 9.68 -2.16
CA SER A 193 13.31 9.04 -1.27
C SER A 193 13.91 8.16 -0.15
N GLU A 194 15.05 7.49 -0.38
CA GLU A 194 15.71 6.69 0.65
C GLU A 194 16.31 7.55 1.77
N GLY A 195 16.84 8.71 1.41
CA GLY A 195 17.41 9.65 2.37
C GLY A 195 16.35 10.37 3.18
N GLU A 196 15.25 10.80 2.55
CA GLU A 196 14.10 11.39 3.24
C GLU A 196 13.49 10.41 4.22
N ASP A 197 13.33 9.13 3.83
CA ASP A 197 12.82 8.07 4.69
C ASP A 197 13.78 7.75 5.83
N TRP A 198 15.08 7.77 5.57
CA TRP A 198 16.10 7.64 6.60
C TRP A 198 16.02 8.79 7.61
N ALA A 199 15.88 10.04 7.16
CA ALA A 199 15.75 11.20 8.01
C ALA A 199 14.51 11.11 8.89
N ALA A 200 13.35 10.82 8.33
CA ALA A 200 12.10 10.65 9.04
C ALA A 200 12.14 9.53 10.10
N ARG A 201 12.69 8.34 9.74
CA ARG A 201 12.87 7.23 10.69
C ARG A 201 13.83 7.61 11.82
N THR A 202 14.93 8.28 11.48
CA THR A 202 15.92 8.73 12.46
C THR A 202 15.32 9.68 13.50
N LEU A 203 14.54 10.65 13.04
CA LEU A 203 13.89 11.63 13.93
C LEU A 203 12.79 11.00 14.78
N ARG A 204 11.97 10.11 14.24
CA ARG A 204 10.96 9.36 15.02
C ARG A 204 11.61 8.49 16.11
N ALA A 205 12.68 7.77 15.78
CA ALA A 205 13.42 6.94 16.72
C ALA A 205 14.06 7.74 17.86
N ALA A 206 14.36 9.04 17.62
CA ALA A 206 14.88 9.96 18.63
C ALA A 206 13.79 10.68 19.44
N GLY A 207 12.52 10.32 19.28
CA GLY A 207 11.38 10.95 19.95
C GLY A 207 10.97 12.32 19.36
N LEU A 208 11.45 12.65 18.17
CA LEU A 208 11.15 13.92 17.46
C LEU A 208 10.11 13.69 16.33
N GLY A 209 9.07 12.89 16.60
CA GLY A 209 8.10 12.47 15.61
C GLY A 209 6.96 13.47 15.31
N GLY A 210 6.92 14.62 15.95
CA GLY A 210 5.84 15.62 15.79
C GLY A 210 5.94 16.47 14.52
N PHE A 211 6.30 15.88 13.38
CA PHE A 211 6.45 16.53 12.09
C PHE A 211 5.47 16.02 11.04
N GLN A 212 5.23 16.80 10.00
CA GLN A 212 4.58 16.43 8.75
C GLN A 212 5.64 16.14 7.67
N ARG A 213 5.35 15.24 6.74
CA ARG A 213 6.25 14.92 5.61
C ARG A 213 5.66 15.44 4.32
N ASN A 214 6.57 15.84 3.42
CA ASN A 214 6.23 16.14 2.04
C ASN A 214 5.09 17.17 1.93
N VAL A 215 5.27 18.27 2.67
CA VAL A 215 4.25 19.31 2.81
C VAL A 215 4.45 20.43 1.80
N TRP A 216 3.37 20.77 1.11
CA TRP A 216 3.37 21.96 0.27
C TRP A 216 3.21 23.21 1.09
N LEU A 217 4.21 24.08 1.04
CA LEU A 217 4.23 25.40 1.63
C LEU A 217 4.08 26.48 0.55
N VAL A 218 3.45 27.59 0.94
CA VAL A 218 3.48 28.83 0.16
C VAL A 218 4.39 29.81 0.90
N ALA A 219 5.51 30.17 0.28
CA ALA A 219 6.45 31.14 0.78
C ALA A 219 6.66 32.23 -0.29
N ASN A 220 6.47 33.49 0.09
CA ASN A 220 6.62 34.63 -0.81
C ASN A 220 5.85 34.53 -2.15
N GLY A 221 4.68 33.89 -2.13
CA GLY A 221 3.84 33.65 -3.32
C GLY A 221 4.26 32.45 -4.18
N LEU A 222 5.36 31.77 -3.85
CA LEU A 222 5.82 30.56 -4.52
C LEU A 222 5.43 29.32 -3.73
N ARG A 223 5.19 28.20 -4.43
CA ARG A 223 4.86 26.90 -3.80
C ARG A 223 6.08 25.99 -3.80
N PHE A 224 6.39 25.46 -2.61
CA PHE A 224 7.49 24.52 -2.42
C PHE A 224 6.99 23.28 -1.69
N CYS A 225 7.43 22.09 -2.12
CA CYS A 225 7.30 20.86 -1.34
C CYS A 225 8.53 20.74 -0.44
N VAL A 226 8.32 20.49 0.87
CA VAL A 226 9.39 20.28 1.85
C VAL A 226 9.30 18.89 2.44
N ASP A 227 10.44 18.22 2.65
CA ASP A 227 10.51 16.80 3.02
C ASP A 227 9.96 16.57 4.43
N ILE A 228 10.36 17.39 5.40
CA ILE A 228 9.93 17.30 6.80
C ILE A 228 9.65 18.70 7.33
N LEU A 229 8.48 18.90 7.94
CA LEU A 229 8.03 20.16 8.49
C LEU A 229 7.57 20.02 9.95
N TYR A 230 8.17 20.81 10.83
CA TYR A 230 7.67 21.07 12.18
C TYR A 230 6.90 22.39 12.17
N MET A 231 5.59 22.34 11.84
CA MET A 231 4.77 23.53 11.59
C MET A 231 4.76 24.54 12.75
N PRO A 232 4.55 24.17 14.03
CA PRO A 232 4.51 25.13 15.12
C PRO A 232 5.84 25.88 15.32
N HIS A 233 6.94 25.25 14.93
CA HIS A 233 8.29 25.78 15.09
C HIS A 233 8.81 26.49 13.83
N LYS A 234 8.12 26.35 12.69
CA LYS A 234 8.63 26.76 11.36
C LYS A 234 10.05 26.20 11.08
N VAL A 235 10.26 24.93 11.41
CA VAL A 235 11.51 24.22 11.14
C VAL A 235 11.27 23.23 10.02
N VAL A 236 12.11 23.30 9.00
CA VAL A 236 12.10 22.43 7.82
C VAL A 236 13.37 21.58 7.83
N VAL A 237 13.28 20.30 7.50
CA VAL A 237 14.44 19.48 7.19
C VAL A 237 14.33 19.07 5.72
N GLU A 238 15.36 19.38 4.95
CA GLU A 238 15.51 19.02 3.53
C GLU A 238 16.61 17.99 3.40
N TYR A 239 16.34 16.91 2.68
CA TYR A 239 17.36 15.91 2.39
C TYR A 239 17.88 16.09 0.97
N ASP A 240 19.12 16.52 0.86
CA ASP A 240 19.84 16.65 -0.42
C ASP A 240 20.64 15.36 -0.69
N GLY A 241 20.11 14.51 -1.55
CA GLY A 241 20.76 13.29 -2.05
C GLY A 241 21.78 13.62 -3.11
N TYR A 242 22.97 13.94 -2.69
CA TYR A 242 24.07 14.12 -3.61
C TYR A 242 24.43 12.80 -4.32
N ASP A 243 23.87 12.60 -5.51
CA ASP A 243 24.29 11.54 -6.41
C ASP A 243 25.51 12.02 -7.21
N ALA A 244 26.65 11.31 -7.07
CA ALA A 244 27.95 11.65 -7.65
C ALA A 244 28.00 11.59 -9.20
N HIS A 245 26.84 11.40 -9.86
CA HIS A 245 26.71 11.26 -11.31
C HIS A 245 25.89 12.40 -11.94
N GLY A 246 26.47 13.59 -11.95
CA GLY A 246 26.26 14.58 -13.02
C GLY A 246 24.84 15.07 -13.28
N ARG A 247 24.09 15.52 -12.28
CA ARG A 247 22.88 16.31 -12.54
C ARG A 247 23.25 17.71 -13.02
N LEU A 248 22.59 18.11 -14.10
CA LEU A 248 22.74 19.39 -14.77
C LEU A 248 22.64 20.57 -13.78
N ARG A 249 23.47 21.59 -13.99
CA ARG A 249 23.54 22.85 -13.23
C ARG A 249 22.18 23.55 -12.94
N THR A 250 21.14 23.26 -13.72
CA THR A 250 19.81 23.85 -13.60
C THR A 250 19.00 23.35 -12.40
N ALA A 251 19.23 22.11 -11.91
CA ALA A 251 18.59 21.62 -10.69
C ALA A 251 19.20 22.22 -9.43
N PHE A 252 20.51 22.46 -9.46
CA PHE A 252 21.27 23.06 -8.34
C PHE A 252 20.91 24.52 -8.06
N ASP A 253 20.53 25.29 -9.08
CA ASP A 253 20.11 26.69 -8.92
C ASP A 253 18.68 26.77 -8.35
N GLY A 254 17.75 25.90 -8.76
CA GLY A 254 16.39 25.84 -8.22
C GLY A 254 16.31 25.46 -6.74
N ASP A 255 17.20 24.59 -6.27
CA ASP A 255 17.23 24.17 -4.85
C ASP A 255 17.76 25.30 -3.94
N ARG A 256 18.71 26.08 -4.40
CA ARG A 256 19.21 27.27 -3.66
C ARG A 256 18.15 28.35 -3.55
N ASP A 257 17.40 28.59 -4.61
CA ASP A 257 16.31 29.57 -4.61
C ASP A 257 15.19 29.12 -3.64
N LYS A 258 14.86 27.82 -3.61
CA LYS A 258 13.90 27.25 -2.66
C LYS A 258 14.33 27.50 -1.20
N LEU A 259 15.59 27.21 -0.86
CA LEU A 259 16.12 27.41 0.48
C LEU A 259 16.07 28.88 0.89
N ALA A 260 16.51 29.78 -0.01
CA ALA A 260 16.49 31.22 0.24
C ALA A 260 15.05 31.75 0.48
N GLU A 261 14.10 31.33 -0.33
CA GLU A 261 12.71 31.76 -0.19
C GLU A 261 12.04 31.21 1.10
N LEU A 262 12.37 29.99 1.52
CA LEU A 262 11.92 29.45 2.80
C LEU A 262 12.51 30.22 3.98
N GLU A 263 13.79 30.57 3.94
CA GLU A 263 14.45 31.37 4.98
C GLU A 263 13.87 32.78 5.05
N LEU A 264 13.66 33.45 3.92
CA LEU A 264 13.00 34.76 3.84
C LEU A 264 11.56 34.74 4.39
N ALA A 265 10.84 33.61 4.22
CA ALA A 265 9.51 33.40 4.81
C ALA A 265 9.56 33.03 6.31
N GLY A 266 10.75 33.04 6.90
CA GLY A 266 10.98 32.81 8.32
C GLY A 266 11.04 31.34 8.75
N TYR A 267 11.23 30.43 7.82
CA TYR A 267 11.53 29.04 8.17
C TYR A 267 13.01 28.87 8.49
N LEU A 268 13.31 28.02 9.47
CA LEU A 268 14.67 27.56 9.73
C LEU A 268 14.88 26.24 8.97
N VAL A 269 15.74 26.26 7.94
CA VAL A 269 15.98 25.10 7.11
C VAL A 269 17.21 24.33 7.59
N ILE A 270 17.08 23.03 7.77
CA ILE A 270 18.15 22.11 8.17
C ILE A 270 18.46 21.18 7.00
N PRO A 271 19.56 21.39 6.29
CA PRO A 271 19.97 20.48 5.24
C PRO A 271 20.53 19.18 5.83
N ALA A 272 20.12 18.04 5.27
CA ALA A 272 20.67 16.71 5.51
C ALA A 272 21.12 16.10 4.18
N THR A 273 22.21 15.35 4.20
CA THR A 273 22.77 14.69 3.00
C THR A 273 23.13 13.24 3.32
N SER A 274 23.54 12.47 2.34
CA SER A 274 24.08 11.11 2.51
C SER A 274 25.27 11.04 3.49
N LYS A 275 25.97 12.15 3.72
CA LYS A 275 27.08 12.27 4.68
C LYS A 275 26.61 12.67 6.09
N THR A 276 25.35 13.05 6.25
CA THR A 276 24.81 13.46 7.56
C THR A 276 24.57 12.23 8.44
N THR A 277 25.23 12.15 9.59
CA THR A 277 25.02 11.05 10.53
C THR A 277 23.73 11.23 11.34
N ARG A 278 23.20 10.12 11.90
CA ARG A 278 22.00 10.15 12.75
C ARG A 278 22.14 11.13 13.92
N THR A 279 23.29 11.09 14.59
CA THR A 279 23.57 11.95 15.75
C THR A 279 23.55 13.42 15.36
N VAL A 280 24.19 13.77 14.23
CA VAL A 280 24.24 15.14 13.73
C VAL A 280 22.86 15.65 13.34
N LEU A 281 22.05 14.83 12.65
CA LEU A 281 20.70 15.21 12.28
C LEU A 281 19.83 15.50 13.51
N VAL A 282 19.81 14.55 14.46
CA VAL A 282 19.03 14.64 15.70
C VAL A 282 19.42 15.88 16.50
N ASP A 283 20.72 16.14 16.65
CA ASP A 283 21.22 17.28 17.42
C ASP A 283 20.84 18.63 16.76
N ARG A 284 20.99 18.73 15.43
CA ARG A 284 20.58 19.94 14.68
C ARG A 284 19.08 20.21 14.84
N VAL A 285 18.25 19.18 14.68
CA VAL A 285 16.77 19.35 14.79
C VAL A 285 16.38 19.70 16.23
N LYS A 286 16.96 19.06 17.26
CA LYS A 286 16.70 19.43 18.66
C LYS A 286 17.01 20.91 18.93
N ARG A 287 18.20 21.36 18.54
CA ARG A 287 18.59 22.75 18.72
C ARG A 287 17.65 23.72 18.00
N ALA A 288 17.24 23.39 16.78
CA ALA A 288 16.32 24.22 15.99
C ALA A 288 14.93 24.31 16.65
N LEU A 289 14.39 23.19 17.14
CA LEU A 289 13.11 23.17 17.85
C LEU A 289 13.18 23.93 19.16
N ASP A 290 14.29 23.82 19.92
CA ASP A 290 14.50 24.59 21.15
C ASP A 290 14.59 26.10 20.88
N GLN A 291 15.28 26.52 19.83
CA GLN A 291 15.37 27.93 19.41
C GLN A 291 14.03 28.50 18.93
N ARG A 292 13.16 27.67 18.41
CA ARG A 292 11.87 28.06 17.80
C ARG A 292 10.67 27.61 18.64
N ARG A 293 10.85 27.42 19.95
CA ARG A 293 9.70 27.09 20.83
C ARG A 293 8.63 28.15 20.67
N PRO A 294 7.39 27.79 20.35
CA PRO A 294 6.28 28.74 20.34
C PRO A 294 6.20 29.38 21.73
N THR A 295 6.28 30.69 21.80
CA THR A 295 5.95 31.41 23.03
C THR A 295 4.52 31.06 23.37
N SER A 296 4.31 30.40 24.52
CA SER A 296 2.98 30.17 25.07
C SER A 296 2.34 31.53 25.27
N GLY A 297 1.48 31.94 24.34
CA GLY A 297 0.70 33.16 24.49
C GLY A 297 -0.22 32.95 25.69
N HIS A 298 -0.10 33.87 26.66
CA HIS A 298 -1.04 34.03 27.74
C HIS A 298 -2.35 34.59 27.21
#